data_2323a68f0164dfdc1e3cb21e4cbab3ed
#
_entry.id   2323a68f0164dfdc1e3cb21e4cbab3ed
#
_cell.length_a   1.000
_cell.length_b   1.000
_cell.length_c   1.000
_cell.angle_alpha   90.00
_cell.angle_beta   90.00
_cell.angle_gamma   90.00
#
_symmetry.space_group_name_H-M   'P 1'
#
loop_
_entity.id
_entity.type
_entity.pdbx_description
1 polymer ?
#
loop_
_entity_poly.entity_id
_entity_poly.type
_entity_poly.pdbx_seq_one_letter_code
_entity_poly.pdbx_strand_id
1 'polypeptide(L)'
;YRRQRQMCIRDSMDAVKAAGIGRTPQLCQDALIEMLEELFTGKKYNGQQGRKPLKIYKQDLPVPEDYDADVDTDAAAAPYIVARMTGGAIKDESGPQTVEFSLIVCAYDEGGAREGYQDVANIKEDIVQRVCTRPYFGGAFTILKPVVWAMQQDDTHPYYFGACTLTCTAPAMTQDTELEGLV
;
A
#
# COMPACT_ATOMS: atom_id res chain seq x y z
N TYR A 1 -18.00 -7.75 12.86
CA TYR A 1 -17.24 -8.27 11.71
C TYR A 1 -15.87 -7.58 11.57
N ARG A 2 -15.74 -6.26 11.73
CA ARG A 2 -14.46 -5.52 11.63
C ARG A 2 -13.47 -5.87 12.75
N ARG A 3 -13.93 -6.06 13.99
CA ARG A 3 -13.10 -6.47 15.14
C ARG A 3 -12.53 -7.88 15.00
N GLN A 4 -13.28 -8.81 14.40
CA GLN A 4 -12.80 -10.17 14.18
C GLN A 4 -11.68 -10.25 13.13
N ARG A 5 -11.73 -9.43 12.05
CA ARG A 5 -10.64 -9.39 11.05
C ARG A 5 -9.35 -8.80 11.62
N GLN A 6 -9.43 -7.76 12.44
CA GLN A 6 -8.25 -7.18 13.09
C GLN A 6 -7.62 -8.13 14.12
N MET A 7 -8.43 -8.92 14.83
CA MET A 7 -7.94 -9.93 15.75
C MET A 7 -7.20 -11.06 15.03
N CYS A 8 -7.74 -11.58 13.94
CA CYS A 8 -7.08 -12.64 13.14
C CYS A 8 -5.74 -12.20 12.54
N ILE A 9 -5.60 -10.93 12.10
CA ILE A 9 -4.34 -10.42 11.54
C ILE A 9 -3.29 -10.25 12.65
N ARG A 10 -3.67 -9.73 13.82
CA ARG A 10 -2.78 -9.56 14.97
C ARG A 10 -2.29 -10.91 15.52
N ASP A 11 -3.20 -11.85 15.70
CA ASP A 11 -2.86 -13.20 16.17
C ASP A 11 -1.98 -13.95 15.16
N SER A 12 -2.19 -13.72 13.85
CA SER A 12 -1.37 -14.28 12.78
C SER A 12 0.05 -13.68 12.77
N MET A 13 0.19 -12.38 12.98
CA MET A 13 1.50 -11.73 13.06
C MET A 13 2.28 -12.11 14.32
N ASP A 14 1.60 -12.28 15.46
CA ASP A 14 2.24 -12.71 16.71
C ASP A 14 2.64 -14.18 16.65
N ALA A 15 1.87 -15.04 15.99
CA ALA A 15 2.21 -16.43 15.72
C ALA A 15 3.41 -16.56 14.76
N VAL A 16 3.50 -15.71 13.74
CA VAL A 16 4.65 -15.65 12.81
C VAL A 16 5.91 -15.14 13.50
N LYS A 17 5.79 -14.20 14.44
CA LYS A 17 6.91 -13.74 15.29
C LYS A 17 7.44 -14.86 16.19
N ALA A 18 6.55 -15.72 16.73
CA ALA A 18 6.91 -16.81 17.62
C ALA A 18 7.52 -18.02 16.90
N ALA A 19 7.17 -18.23 15.61
CA ALA A 19 7.55 -19.43 14.86
C ALA A 19 8.85 -19.30 14.06
N GLY A 20 9.51 -18.12 14.02
CA GLY A 20 10.70 -17.91 13.19
C GLY A 20 10.47 -18.04 11.68
N ILE A 21 9.21 -18.14 11.26
CA ILE A 21 8.81 -18.29 9.85
C ILE A 21 9.18 -17.02 9.08
N GLY A 22 9.84 -17.19 7.95
CA GLY A 22 10.26 -16.10 7.06
C GLY A 22 9.10 -15.18 6.70
N ARG A 23 9.37 -13.87 6.70
CA ARG A 23 8.33 -12.85 6.46
C ARG A 23 8.09 -12.71 4.98
N THR A 24 6.89 -13.07 4.56
CA THR A 24 6.50 -13.11 3.15
C THR A 24 6.26 -11.71 2.58
N PRO A 25 6.36 -11.53 1.24
CA PRO A 25 5.94 -10.30 0.57
C PRO A 25 4.50 -9.89 0.88
N GLN A 26 3.60 -10.85 1.08
CA GLN A 26 2.20 -10.58 1.45
C GLN A 26 2.10 -9.93 2.84
N LEU A 27 2.84 -10.43 3.82
CA LEU A 27 2.91 -9.82 5.16
C LEU A 27 3.51 -8.40 5.11
N CYS A 28 4.48 -8.19 4.20
CA CYS A 28 5.01 -6.85 3.95
C CYS A 28 3.94 -5.90 3.40
N GLN A 29 3.12 -6.38 2.45
CA GLN A 29 2.00 -5.60 1.90
C GLN A 29 0.94 -5.30 2.95
N ASP A 30 0.56 -6.27 3.78
CA ASP A 30 -0.42 -6.07 4.85
C ASP A 30 0.08 -5.03 5.88
N ALA A 31 1.33 -5.12 6.29
CA ALA A 31 1.95 -4.14 7.18
C ALA A 31 2.06 -2.75 6.55
N LEU A 32 2.31 -2.66 5.24
CA LEU A 32 2.33 -1.40 4.50
C LEU A 32 0.95 -0.75 4.48
N ILE A 33 -0.10 -1.53 4.25
CA ILE A 33 -1.49 -1.05 4.27
C ILE A 33 -1.85 -0.54 5.67
N GLU A 34 -1.53 -1.30 6.73
CA GLU A 34 -1.79 -0.89 8.11
C GLU A 34 -1.08 0.45 8.42
N MET A 35 0.18 0.60 8.03
CA MET A 35 0.92 1.86 8.19
C MET A 35 0.27 3.03 7.45
N LEU A 36 -0.25 2.81 6.24
CA LEU A 36 -0.94 3.84 5.46
C LEU A 36 -2.30 4.19 6.08
N GLU A 37 -3.07 3.20 6.54
CA GLU A 37 -4.34 3.44 7.25
C GLU A 37 -4.14 4.27 8.52
N GLU A 38 -3.09 4.00 9.29
CA GLU A 38 -2.72 4.81 10.45
C GLU A 38 -2.36 6.26 10.05
N LEU A 39 -1.56 6.43 8.99
CA LEU A 39 -1.11 7.73 8.50
C LEU A 39 -2.28 8.64 8.09
N PHE A 40 -3.31 8.05 7.47
CA PHE A 40 -4.45 8.77 6.93
C PHE A 40 -5.70 8.75 7.83
N THR A 41 -5.60 8.19 9.03
CA THR A 41 -6.71 8.19 9.99
C THR A 41 -7.21 9.60 10.25
N GLY A 42 -8.52 9.82 10.05
CA GLY A 42 -9.18 11.11 10.29
C GLY A 42 -9.00 12.15 9.19
N LYS A 43 -8.15 11.93 8.20
CA LYS A 43 -7.98 12.82 7.05
C LYS A 43 -9.07 12.58 6.01
N LYS A 44 -9.49 13.67 5.32
CA LYS A 44 -10.52 13.63 4.28
C LYS A 44 -10.03 14.38 3.05
N TYR A 45 -10.34 13.85 1.87
CA TYR A 45 -9.95 14.36 0.57
C TYR A 45 -11.14 14.40 -0.39
N ASN A 46 -11.03 15.10 -1.50
CA ASN A 46 -12.11 15.26 -2.46
C ASN A 46 -12.48 13.93 -3.14
N GLY A 47 -13.77 13.68 -3.21
CA GLY A 47 -14.41 12.54 -3.86
C GLY A 47 -15.75 12.94 -4.47
N GLN A 48 -16.40 12.04 -5.19
CA GLN A 48 -17.60 12.29 -6.00
C GLN A 48 -18.76 13.00 -5.26
N GLN A 49 -18.87 12.86 -3.96
CA GLN A 49 -19.95 13.46 -3.15
C GLN A 49 -19.39 14.35 -2.01
N GLY A 50 -18.33 15.10 -2.29
CA GLY A 50 -17.64 15.90 -1.29
C GLY A 50 -16.47 15.18 -0.62
N ARG A 51 -15.98 15.74 0.50
CA ARG A 51 -14.79 15.20 1.15
C ARG A 51 -15.08 13.90 1.91
N LYS A 52 -14.36 12.85 1.53
CA LYS A 52 -14.47 11.49 2.09
C LYS A 52 -13.16 11.05 2.75
N PRO A 53 -13.20 10.07 3.67
CA PRO A 53 -12.01 9.42 4.17
C PRO A 53 -11.28 8.71 3.01
N LEU A 54 -9.95 8.75 3.03
CA LEU A 54 -9.13 8.02 2.09
C LEU A 54 -9.29 6.50 2.32
N LYS A 55 -9.49 5.75 1.26
CA LYS A 55 -9.56 4.30 1.29
C LYS A 55 -8.27 3.71 0.76
N ILE A 56 -7.82 2.61 1.35
CA ILE A 56 -6.62 1.91 0.91
C ILE A 56 -7.01 0.50 0.48
N TYR A 57 -6.65 0.16 -0.74
CA TYR A 57 -6.97 -1.12 -1.36
C TYR A 57 -5.70 -1.93 -1.58
N LYS A 58 -5.82 -3.24 -1.35
CA LYS A 58 -4.77 -4.21 -1.58
C LYS A 58 -4.86 -4.68 -3.04
N GLN A 59 -3.81 -4.45 -3.81
CA GLN A 59 -3.59 -4.91 -5.17
C GLN A 59 -4.47 -4.22 -6.22
N ASP A 60 -5.78 -4.32 -6.13
CA ASP A 60 -6.73 -3.77 -7.10
C ASP A 60 -7.98 -3.19 -6.41
N LEU A 61 -8.73 -2.37 -7.14
CA LEU A 61 -10.02 -1.90 -6.68
C LEU A 61 -11.04 -3.06 -6.65
N PRO A 62 -11.95 -3.08 -5.66
CA PRO A 62 -13.00 -4.09 -5.64
C PRO A 62 -13.95 -3.91 -6.81
N VAL A 63 -14.28 -5.01 -7.49
CA VAL A 63 -15.33 -5.04 -8.50
C VAL A 63 -16.68 -5.11 -7.79
N PRO A 64 -17.65 -4.22 -8.08
CA PRO A 64 -19.00 -4.30 -7.52
C PRO A 64 -19.66 -5.64 -7.87
N GLU A 65 -20.43 -6.22 -6.94
CA GLU A 65 -21.19 -7.46 -7.18
C GLU A 65 -22.24 -7.28 -8.29
N ASP A 66 -22.88 -6.10 -8.32
CA ASP A 66 -23.78 -5.67 -9.40
C ASP A 66 -22.98 -4.78 -10.37
N TYR A 67 -22.26 -5.42 -11.28
CA TYR A 67 -21.52 -4.69 -12.31
C TYR A 67 -22.51 -4.12 -13.33
N ASP A 68 -22.97 -2.91 -13.04
CA ASP A 68 -23.67 -2.09 -14.03
C ASP A 68 -22.60 -1.33 -14.84
N ALA A 69 -22.55 -1.56 -16.15
CA ALA A 69 -21.55 -0.95 -17.03
C ALA A 69 -21.56 0.59 -17.03
N ASP A 70 -22.64 1.17 -16.50
CA ASP A 70 -22.84 2.62 -16.40
C ASP A 70 -22.28 3.22 -15.09
N VAL A 71 -21.83 2.39 -14.13
CA VAL A 71 -21.24 2.88 -12.88
C VAL A 71 -19.73 3.04 -13.02
N ASP A 72 -19.27 4.28 -12.95
CA ASP A 72 -17.84 4.59 -12.87
C ASP A 72 -17.29 4.18 -11.50
N THR A 73 -16.65 3.00 -11.47
CA THR A 73 -16.10 2.40 -10.26
C THR A 73 -14.96 3.23 -9.65
N ASP A 74 -14.18 3.91 -10.48
CA ASP A 74 -13.09 4.78 -10.03
C ASP A 74 -13.61 6.01 -9.31
N ALA A 75 -14.65 6.67 -9.86
CA ALA A 75 -15.29 7.80 -9.22
C ALA A 75 -15.94 7.44 -7.89
N ALA A 76 -16.62 6.30 -7.83
CA ALA A 76 -17.28 5.82 -6.61
C ALA A 76 -16.26 5.44 -5.51
N ALA A 77 -15.09 4.93 -5.91
CA ALA A 77 -14.03 4.55 -4.98
C ALA A 77 -13.21 5.74 -4.48
N ALA A 78 -13.04 6.79 -5.27
CA ALA A 78 -12.21 7.96 -4.93
C ALA A 78 -12.71 8.70 -3.66
N PRO A 79 -11.81 9.23 -2.82
CA PRO A 79 -10.35 9.17 -2.91
C PRO A 79 -9.79 7.82 -2.42
N TYR A 80 -8.75 7.32 -3.08
CA TYR A 80 -8.16 6.04 -2.71
C TYR A 80 -6.64 5.97 -2.92
N ILE A 81 -6.03 4.97 -2.28
CA ILE A 81 -4.70 4.47 -2.59
C ILE A 81 -4.83 2.98 -2.93
N VAL A 82 -4.24 2.55 -4.04
CA VAL A 82 -4.03 1.13 -4.34
C VAL A 82 -2.58 0.79 -4.03
N ALA A 83 -2.35 -0.08 -3.06
CA ALA A 83 -1.02 -0.60 -2.73
C ALA A 83 -0.76 -1.88 -3.54
N ARG A 84 -0.18 -1.72 -4.73
CA ARG A 84 0.09 -2.82 -5.66
C ARG A 84 1.50 -3.36 -5.47
N MET A 85 1.61 -4.65 -5.21
CA MET A 85 2.90 -5.35 -5.25
C MET A 85 3.26 -5.59 -6.72
N THR A 86 4.41 -5.09 -7.15
CA THR A 86 4.84 -5.13 -8.56
C THR A 86 5.96 -6.11 -8.83
N GLY A 87 6.71 -6.49 -7.80
CA GLY A 87 7.80 -7.42 -7.93
C GLY A 87 8.61 -7.60 -6.66
N GLY A 88 9.73 -8.27 -6.78
CA GLY A 88 10.68 -8.48 -5.69
C GLY A 88 11.85 -9.34 -6.13
N ALA A 89 12.86 -9.45 -5.28
CA ALA A 89 14.03 -10.28 -5.55
C ALA A 89 14.61 -10.85 -4.25
N ILE A 90 15.13 -12.06 -4.36
CA ILE A 90 16.02 -12.69 -3.38
C ILE A 90 17.35 -12.85 -4.10
N LYS A 91 18.38 -12.12 -3.66
CA LYS A 91 19.67 -12.09 -4.36
C LYS A 91 20.64 -13.15 -3.86
N ASP A 92 20.54 -13.46 -2.58
CA ASP A 92 21.45 -14.37 -1.90
C ASP A 92 20.66 -15.37 -1.06
N GLU A 93 21.20 -16.56 -0.86
CA GLU A 93 20.55 -17.65 -0.10
C GLU A 93 20.23 -17.28 1.36
N SER A 94 21.01 -16.40 1.96
CA SER A 94 20.86 -15.92 3.35
C SER A 94 20.61 -14.42 3.45
N GLY A 95 20.49 -13.73 2.30
CA GLY A 95 20.28 -12.28 2.24
C GLY A 95 18.82 -11.88 2.41
N PRO A 96 18.56 -10.61 2.75
CA PRO A 96 17.21 -10.10 2.81
C PRO A 96 16.56 -10.11 1.42
N GLN A 97 15.27 -10.42 1.40
CA GLN A 97 14.47 -10.26 0.18
C GLN A 97 14.04 -8.80 0.01
N THR A 98 13.91 -8.37 -1.24
CA THR A 98 13.32 -7.08 -1.58
C THR A 98 11.93 -7.29 -2.15
N VAL A 99 11.02 -6.36 -1.85
CA VAL A 99 9.64 -6.33 -2.39
C VAL A 99 9.38 -4.94 -2.90
N GLU A 100 8.84 -4.84 -4.12
CA GLU A 100 8.52 -3.58 -4.77
C GLU A 100 7.02 -3.34 -4.75
N PHE A 101 6.64 -2.10 -4.37
CA PHE A 101 5.27 -1.64 -4.35
C PHE A 101 5.09 -0.38 -5.18
N SER A 102 3.99 -0.32 -5.92
CA SER A 102 3.47 0.91 -6.51
C SER A 102 2.24 1.34 -5.72
N LEU A 103 2.29 2.52 -5.12
CA LEU A 103 1.16 3.16 -4.47
C LEU A 103 0.51 4.11 -5.47
N ILE A 104 -0.65 3.75 -5.98
CA ILE A 104 -1.42 4.57 -6.92
C ILE A 104 -2.43 5.36 -6.12
N VAL A 105 -2.33 6.69 -6.19
CA VAL A 105 -3.21 7.63 -5.48
C VAL A 105 -4.20 8.22 -6.48
N CYS A 106 -5.47 8.25 -6.12
CA CYS A 106 -6.52 8.90 -6.91
C CYS A 106 -7.33 9.84 -6.03
N ALA A 107 -7.63 11.02 -6.55
CA ALA A 107 -8.64 11.94 -6.05
C ALA A 107 -9.61 12.30 -7.17
N TYR A 108 -10.83 12.70 -6.81
CA TYR A 108 -11.89 13.07 -7.76
C TYR A 108 -12.40 14.47 -7.43
N ASP A 109 -12.36 15.38 -8.43
CA ASP A 109 -12.80 16.74 -8.27
C ASP A 109 -13.44 17.26 -9.58
N GLU A 110 -14.75 17.47 -9.54
CA GLU A 110 -15.53 18.07 -10.65
C GLU A 110 -15.50 19.60 -10.64
N GLY A 111 -14.84 20.21 -9.65
CA GLY A 111 -14.79 21.65 -9.49
C GLY A 111 -14.12 22.37 -10.66
N GLY A 112 -14.69 23.48 -11.09
CA GLY A 112 -14.14 24.29 -12.18
C GLY A 112 -12.75 24.89 -11.87
N ALA A 113 -12.35 24.94 -10.61
CA ALA A 113 -11.03 25.38 -10.20
C ALA A 113 -9.94 24.29 -10.38
N ARG A 114 -10.34 23.03 -10.64
CA ARG A 114 -9.43 21.89 -10.88
C ARG A 114 -8.39 21.70 -9.78
N GLU A 115 -8.80 21.78 -8.52
CA GLU A 115 -7.90 21.70 -7.36
C GLU A 115 -7.61 20.25 -6.90
N GLY A 116 -8.22 19.24 -7.52
CA GLY A 116 -8.06 17.82 -7.14
C GLY A 116 -6.61 17.34 -7.15
N TYR A 117 -5.74 17.94 -7.97
CA TYR A 117 -4.30 17.63 -7.95
C TYR A 117 -3.63 17.97 -6.61
N GLN A 118 -4.15 18.97 -5.86
CA GLN A 118 -3.60 19.37 -4.55
C GLN A 118 -3.81 18.24 -3.53
N ASP A 119 -4.96 17.59 -3.56
CA ASP A 119 -5.22 16.45 -2.68
C ASP A 119 -4.26 15.28 -2.98
N VAL A 120 -4.04 14.97 -4.27
CA VAL A 120 -3.07 13.95 -4.67
C VAL A 120 -1.66 14.34 -4.24
N ALA A 121 -1.27 15.60 -4.42
CA ALA A 121 0.03 16.10 -4.00
C ALA A 121 0.22 16.00 -2.48
N ASN A 122 -0.80 16.38 -1.70
CA ASN A 122 -0.76 16.30 -0.25
C ASN A 122 -0.67 14.83 0.25
N ILE A 123 -1.46 13.93 -0.34
CA ILE A 123 -1.40 12.50 0.00
C ILE A 123 0.00 11.96 -0.31
N LYS A 124 0.53 12.24 -1.49
CA LYS A 124 1.88 11.83 -1.89
C LYS A 124 2.95 12.38 -0.94
N GLU A 125 2.85 13.68 -0.55
CA GLU A 125 3.80 14.32 0.36
C GLU A 125 3.78 13.67 1.73
N ASP A 126 2.60 13.40 2.28
CA ASP A 126 2.43 12.70 3.56
C ASP A 126 3.09 11.31 3.52
N ILE A 127 2.92 10.56 2.42
CA ILE A 127 3.57 9.26 2.23
C ILE A 127 5.09 9.42 2.22
N VAL A 128 5.62 10.30 1.36
CA VAL A 128 7.06 10.53 1.22
C VAL A 128 7.67 10.97 2.54
N GLN A 129 7.05 11.91 3.25
CA GLN A 129 7.51 12.36 4.56
C GLN A 129 7.52 11.21 5.57
N ARG A 130 6.43 10.41 5.62
CA ARG A 130 6.33 9.26 6.54
C ARG A 130 7.44 8.24 6.30
N VAL A 131 7.63 7.83 5.05
CA VAL A 131 8.60 6.77 4.70
C VAL A 131 10.05 7.25 4.79
N CYS A 132 10.32 8.54 4.54
CA CYS A 132 11.66 9.11 4.66
C CYS A 132 12.08 9.36 6.11
N THR A 133 11.13 9.69 7.00
CA THR A 133 11.42 9.96 8.41
C THR A 133 11.38 8.70 9.27
N ARG A 134 10.53 7.75 8.93
CA ARG A 134 10.35 6.48 9.68
C ARG A 134 10.26 5.31 8.70
N PRO A 135 11.38 4.84 8.14
CA PRO A 135 11.38 3.78 7.13
C PRO A 135 10.95 2.41 7.66
N TYR A 136 10.96 2.21 8.99
CA TYR A 136 10.54 0.95 9.62
C TYR A 136 9.02 0.87 9.76
N PHE A 137 8.46 -0.31 9.47
CA PHE A 137 7.04 -0.60 9.64
C PHE A 137 6.81 -2.10 9.88
N GLY A 138 5.65 -2.47 10.42
CA GLY A 138 5.26 -3.87 10.68
C GLY A 138 6.26 -4.65 11.55
N GLY A 139 7.13 -3.94 12.29
CA GLY A 139 8.09 -4.54 13.22
C GLY A 139 9.25 -5.29 12.56
N ALA A 140 9.37 -5.31 11.20
CA ALA A 140 10.43 -6.05 10.54
C ALA A 140 10.77 -5.62 9.12
N PHE A 141 9.96 -4.76 8.55
CA PHE A 141 10.16 -4.31 7.18
C PHE A 141 10.78 -2.93 7.17
N THR A 142 11.61 -2.67 6.17
CA THR A 142 12.28 -1.38 6.00
C THR A 142 12.12 -0.89 4.57
N ILE A 143 11.71 0.37 4.41
CA ILE A 143 11.66 1.01 3.10
C ILE A 143 13.06 1.51 2.74
N LEU A 144 13.52 1.12 1.56
CA LEU A 144 14.81 1.52 1.01
C LEU A 144 14.66 2.81 0.19
N LYS A 145 15.75 3.54 0.08
CA LYS A 145 15.89 4.62 -0.90
C LYS A 145 16.49 4.06 -2.21
N PRO A 146 16.15 4.63 -3.37
CA PRO A 146 15.33 5.84 -3.55
C PRO A 146 13.83 5.58 -3.40
N VAL A 147 13.10 6.58 -2.90
CA VAL A 147 11.65 6.68 -3.00
C VAL A 147 11.35 7.50 -4.24
N VAL A 148 10.66 6.90 -5.21
CA VAL A 148 10.33 7.55 -6.48
C VAL A 148 8.86 7.90 -6.50
N TRP A 149 8.53 9.07 -7.02
CA TRP A 149 7.15 9.50 -7.16
C TRP A 149 6.92 10.22 -8.49
N ALA A 150 5.68 10.19 -8.95
CA ALA A 150 5.24 10.87 -10.15
C ALA A 150 3.83 11.42 -9.97
N MET A 151 3.53 12.50 -10.66
CA MET A 151 2.17 13.03 -10.83
C MET A 151 1.78 12.82 -12.28
N GLN A 152 0.49 12.54 -12.50
CA GLN A 152 -0.02 12.42 -13.86
C GLN A 152 0.09 13.76 -14.59
N GLN A 153 0.53 13.71 -15.85
CA GLN A 153 0.72 14.87 -16.69
C GLN A 153 -0.43 15.10 -17.68
N ASP A 154 -1.16 14.03 -18.01
CA ASP A 154 -2.30 14.09 -18.92
C ASP A 154 -3.52 14.69 -18.23
N ASP A 155 -4.37 15.41 -19.01
CA ASP A 155 -5.64 15.93 -18.52
C ASP A 155 -6.65 14.79 -18.43
N THR A 156 -6.93 14.35 -17.22
CA THR A 156 -7.89 13.27 -16.92
C THR A 156 -9.05 13.76 -16.07
N HIS A 157 -9.27 15.10 -16.03
CA HIS A 157 -10.41 15.67 -15.30
C HIS A 157 -11.69 14.85 -15.55
N PRO A 158 -12.43 14.50 -14.50
CA PRO A 158 -12.36 14.94 -13.11
C PRO A 158 -11.44 14.10 -12.20
N TYR A 159 -10.64 13.19 -12.76
CA TYR A 159 -9.72 12.36 -12.01
C TYR A 159 -8.33 12.97 -11.95
N TYR A 160 -7.66 12.77 -10.81
CA TYR A 160 -6.29 13.21 -10.60
C TYR A 160 -5.51 12.05 -9.99
N PHE A 161 -4.39 11.70 -10.63
CA PHE A 161 -3.59 10.57 -10.21
C PHE A 161 -2.17 10.96 -9.84
N GLY A 162 -1.60 10.21 -8.94
CA GLY A 162 -0.19 10.22 -8.60
C GLY A 162 0.27 8.82 -8.22
N ALA A 163 1.56 8.60 -8.23
CA ALA A 163 2.13 7.33 -7.83
C ALA A 163 3.39 7.51 -6.98
N CYS A 164 3.62 6.59 -6.05
CA CYS A 164 4.89 6.44 -5.34
C CYS A 164 5.37 5.00 -5.51
N THR A 165 6.63 4.83 -5.90
CA THR A 165 7.27 3.51 -5.95
C THR A 165 8.17 3.35 -4.73
N LEU A 166 7.95 2.27 -4.00
CA LEU A 166 8.67 1.92 -2.78
C LEU A 166 9.35 0.56 -2.96
N THR A 167 10.60 0.46 -2.53
CA THR A 167 11.29 -0.83 -2.38
C THR A 167 11.43 -1.11 -0.89
N CYS A 168 10.92 -2.25 -0.46
CA CYS A 168 10.98 -2.69 0.93
C CYS A 168 11.92 -3.88 1.08
N THR A 169 12.60 -3.99 2.22
CA THR A 169 13.30 -5.22 2.60
C THR A 169 12.49 -5.97 3.63
N ALA A 170 12.45 -7.28 3.47
CA ALA A 170 11.99 -8.24 4.46
C ALA A 170 13.18 -9.10 4.94
N PRO A 171 13.17 -9.58 6.19
CA PRO A 171 14.19 -10.48 6.69
C PRO A 171 14.41 -11.69 5.78
N ALA A 172 15.64 -12.20 5.77
CA ALA A 172 15.99 -13.42 5.06
C ALA A 172 15.12 -14.60 5.49
N MET A 173 14.84 -15.50 4.55
CA MET A 173 14.30 -16.80 4.86
C MET A 173 15.47 -17.68 5.37
N THR A 174 15.28 -18.31 6.52
CA THR A 174 16.27 -19.28 7.02
C THR A 174 16.11 -20.57 6.20
N GLN A 175 17.19 -21.05 5.62
CA GLN A 175 17.20 -22.37 5.00
C GLN A 175 17.04 -23.44 6.09
N ASP A 176 16.25 -24.45 5.79
CA ASP A 176 16.10 -25.60 6.67
C ASP A 176 17.30 -26.52 6.47
N THR A 177 18.29 -26.41 7.36
CA THR A 177 19.54 -27.17 7.31
C THR A 177 19.37 -28.63 7.72
N GLU A 178 18.18 -29.07 8.14
CA GLU A 178 17.94 -30.46 8.52
C GLU A 178 17.99 -31.45 7.34
N LEU A 179 17.94 -30.97 6.08
CA LEU A 179 18.02 -31.82 4.90
C LEU A 179 19.46 -32.13 4.42
N GLU A 180 20.48 -31.44 4.91
CA GLU A 180 21.87 -31.69 4.50
C GLU A 180 22.47 -32.99 5.08
N GLY A 181 21.77 -33.66 5.99
CA GLY A 181 22.22 -34.93 6.61
C GLY A 181 21.69 -36.20 5.94
N LEU A 182 20.96 -36.08 4.79
CA LEU A 182 20.29 -37.20 4.11
C LEU A 182 20.85 -37.52 2.71
N VAL A 183 22.07 -37.09 2.40
CA VAL A 183 22.79 -37.50 1.17
C VAL A 183 24.03 -38.33 1.53
#